data_4227ad8d5c5c824a11ee4a51f2c45600
#
_entry.id   4227ad8d5c5c824a11ee4a51f2c45600
#
_cell.length_a   1.000
_cell.length_b   1.000
_cell.length_c   1.000
_cell.angle_alpha   90.00
_cell.angle_beta   90.00
_cell.angle_gamma   90.00
#
_symmetry.space_group_name_H-M   'P 1'
#
loop_
_entity.id
_entity.type
_entity.pdbx_description
1 polymer ?
#
loop_
_entity_poly.entity_id
_entity_poly.type
_entity_poly.pdbx_seq_one_letter_code
_entity_poly.pdbx_strand_id
1 'polypeptide(L)'
;GVFETFTNEDVTVEAVLASAAVPNLFEAVKIHDHYHWDGLFSQNPPVNDLMSQPPERKPEELWIIQVNPQEFEGEPTTSEVIADRRNELSGNISLNQELGFIERVNDWIESGKLPADEFVRTDIRRIEMGKRFHCSTKVDRDPGFLNDLKELGRERAREFLDKEPSSD
;
A
#
# COMPACT_ATOMS: atom_id res chain seq x y z
N GLY A 1 -8.68 -0.45 17.25
CA GLY A 1 -7.38 0.19 17.26
C GLY A 1 -7.47 1.59 16.69
N VAL A 2 -6.60 2.45 17.14
CA VAL A 2 -6.44 3.78 16.57
C VAL A 2 -5.23 3.74 15.66
N PHE A 3 -5.36 4.35 14.49
CA PHE A 3 -4.25 4.55 13.57
C PHE A 3 -3.39 5.72 14.07
N GLU A 4 -2.07 5.57 13.98
CA GLU A 4 -1.10 6.60 14.36
C GLU A 4 -0.04 6.74 13.28
N THR A 5 0.22 7.99 12.86
CA THR A 5 1.25 8.32 11.88
C THR A 5 2.44 8.96 12.60
N PHE A 6 3.63 8.41 12.38
CA PHE A 6 4.88 8.97 12.85
C PHE A 6 5.54 9.77 11.74
N THR A 7 5.91 11.03 12.03
CA THR A 7 6.50 11.94 11.03
C THR A 7 7.74 12.62 11.57
N ASN A 8 8.66 12.97 10.67
CA ASN A 8 9.88 13.73 10.99
C ASN A 8 10.69 13.12 12.16
N GLU A 9 10.83 13.83 13.26
CA GLU A 9 11.63 13.43 14.43
C GLU A 9 10.99 12.27 15.22
N ASP A 10 9.69 12.01 15.06
CA ASP A 10 8.99 10.88 15.70
C ASP A 10 9.25 9.55 14.99
N VAL A 11 9.88 9.56 13.81
CA VAL A 11 10.28 8.34 13.09
C VAL A 11 11.51 7.75 13.73
N THR A 12 11.29 6.94 14.76
CA THR A 12 12.33 6.19 15.47
C THR A 12 12.52 4.79 14.91
N VAL A 13 13.55 4.07 15.36
CA VAL A 13 13.73 2.65 15.02
C VAL A 13 12.52 1.82 15.45
N GLU A 14 11.97 2.11 16.63
CA GLU A 14 10.77 1.45 17.14
C GLU A 14 9.55 1.70 16.26
N ALA A 15 9.36 2.92 15.75
CA ALA A 15 8.28 3.23 14.81
C ALA A 15 8.41 2.44 13.50
N VAL A 16 9.63 2.33 12.96
CA VAL A 16 9.90 1.51 11.77
C VAL A 16 9.65 0.02 12.03
N LEU A 17 10.10 -0.50 13.18
CA LEU A 17 9.84 -1.89 13.57
C LEU A 17 8.35 -2.16 13.77
N ALA A 18 7.61 -1.23 14.38
CA ALA A 18 6.17 -1.32 14.56
C ALA A 18 5.43 -1.40 13.23
N SER A 19 5.82 -0.56 12.26
CA SER A 19 5.22 -0.55 10.92
C SER A 19 5.44 -1.83 10.09
N ALA A 20 6.34 -2.72 10.55
CA ALA A 20 6.61 -4.02 9.95
C ALA A 20 6.22 -5.20 10.86
N ALA A 21 5.68 -4.92 12.04
CA ALA A 21 5.30 -5.93 13.02
C ALA A 21 3.91 -6.50 12.72
N VAL A 22 3.82 -7.37 11.71
CA VAL A 22 2.56 -8.05 11.35
C VAL A 22 2.12 -8.97 12.48
N PRO A 23 0.89 -8.84 13.02
CA PRO A 23 0.34 -9.75 14.01
C PRO A 23 0.43 -11.22 13.57
N ASN A 24 0.66 -12.13 14.49
CA ASN A 24 0.95 -13.55 14.34
C ASN A 24 2.37 -13.89 13.84
N LEU A 25 3.12 -12.93 13.28
CA LEU A 25 4.53 -13.12 12.93
C LEU A 25 5.45 -12.43 13.94
N PHE A 26 5.01 -11.28 14.47
CA PHE A 26 5.80 -10.47 15.39
C PHE A 26 4.98 -10.00 16.58
N GLU A 27 5.69 -9.77 17.69
CA GLU A 27 5.12 -9.12 18.88
C GLU A 27 4.87 -7.63 18.58
N ALA A 28 3.93 -7.03 19.34
CA ALA A 28 3.70 -5.59 19.28
C ALA A 28 4.93 -4.82 19.78
N VAL A 29 5.25 -3.73 19.13
CA VAL A 29 6.33 -2.83 19.53
C VAL A 29 5.77 -1.76 20.46
N LYS A 30 6.38 -1.59 21.62
CA LYS A 30 5.99 -0.53 22.56
C LYS A 30 6.65 0.79 22.16
N ILE A 31 5.83 1.81 21.87
CA ILE A 31 6.28 3.18 21.62
C ILE A 31 5.57 4.06 22.64
N HIS A 32 6.35 4.81 23.46
CA HIS A 32 5.83 5.52 24.61
C HIS A 32 5.04 4.58 25.54
N ASP A 33 3.77 4.84 25.76
CA ASP A 33 2.89 4.03 26.63
C ASP A 33 1.93 3.10 25.87
N HIS A 34 2.04 3.02 24.54
CA HIS A 34 1.14 2.23 23.69
C HIS A 34 1.87 1.09 22.97
N TYR A 35 1.12 0.04 22.64
CA TYR A 35 1.59 -1.08 21.82
C TYR A 35 1.10 -0.94 20.39
N HIS A 36 2.03 -1.03 19.43
CA HIS A 36 1.78 -0.83 18.01
C HIS A 36 2.09 -2.09 17.22
N TRP A 37 1.28 -2.36 16.23
CA TRP A 37 1.50 -3.33 15.17
C TRP A 37 1.49 -2.64 13.80
N ASP A 38 1.84 -3.41 12.78
CA ASP A 38 1.74 -3.00 11.38
C ASP A 38 0.36 -2.40 11.06
N GLY A 39 0.37 -1.30 10.32
CA GLY A 39 -0.85 -0.61 9.86
C GLY A 39 -1.70 -1.40 8.84
N LEU A 40 -1.30 -2.63 8.51
CA LEU A 40 -1.98 -3.53 7.56
C LEU A 40 -3.49 -3.65 7.82
N PHE A 41 -3.91 -3.62 9.10
CA PHE A 41 -5.32 -3.78 9.50
C PHE A 41 -6.06 -2.45 9.71
N SER A 42 -5.40 -1.32 9.48
CA SER A 42 -5.97 0.01 9.68
C SER A 42 -5.91 0.86 8.41
N GLN A 43 -4.76 1.33 8.01
CA GLN A 43 -4.50 2.08 6.78
C GLN A 43 -3.28 1.53 6.06
N ASN A 44 -3.46 0.98 4.88
CA ASN A 44 -2.38 0.41 4.09
C ASN A 44 -2.64 0.58 2.59
N PRO A 45 -2.00 1.56 1.95
CA PRO A 45 -1.17 2.65 2.50
C PRO A 45 -2.00 3.81 3.08
N PRO A 46 -1.41 4.74 3.84
CA PRO A 46 -2.09 5.92 4.37
C PRO A 46 -2.25 7.02 3.31
N VAL A 47 -3.06 6.76 2.30
CA VAL A 47 -3.28 7.68 1.17
C VAL A 47 -4.02 8.95 1.61
N ASN A 48 -4.88 8.83 2.63
CA ASN A 48 -5.66 9.95 3.13
C ASN A 48 -4.81 11.16 3.52
N ASP A 49 -3.62 10.94 4.11
CA ASP A 49 -2.72 12.02 4.53
C ASP A 49 -2.17 12.81 3.33
N LEU A 50 -1.99 12.16 2.17
CA LEU A 50 -1.61 12.82 0.92
C LEU A 50 -2.81 13.58 0.32
N MET A 51 -3.98 12.97 0.35
CA MET A 51 -5.18 13.53 -0.27
C MET A 51 -5.82 14.66 0.56
N SER A 52 -5.51 14.74 1.86
CA SER A 52 -5.96 15.81 2.76
C SER A 52 -5.11 17.08 2.68
N GLN A 53 -4.11 17.12 1.81
CA GLN A 53 -3.31 18.32 1.58
C GLN A 53 -4.15 19.41 0.88
N PRO A 54 -3.79 20.71 1.08
CA PRO A 54 -4.43 21.80 0.35
C PRO A 54 -4.20 21.64 -1.17
N PRO A 55 -5.07 22.20 -2.02
CA PRO A 55 -5.06 21.96 -3.48
C PRO A 55 -3.67 22.14 -4.13
N GLU A 56 -2.89 23.12 -3.67
CA GLU A 56 -1.56 23.43 -4.21
C GLU A 56 -0.50 22.36 -3.91
N ARG A 57 -0.78 21.47 -2.97
CA ARG A 57 0.10 20.38 -2.55
C ARG A 57 -0.48 18.99 -2.83
N LYS A 58 -1.71 18.94 -3.33
CA LYS A 58 -2.35 17.69 -3.67
C LYS A 58 -1.66 17.09 -4.91
N PRO A 59 -1.31 15.81 -4.91
CA PRO A 59 -0.67 15.19 -6.06
C PRO A 59 -1.65 15.09 -7.25
N GLU A 60 -1.19 15.41 -8.44
CA GLU A 60 -1.90 15.15 -9.69
C GLU A 60 -1.84 13.67 -10.08
N GLU A 61 -0.78 12.98 -9.69
CA GLU A 61 -0.60 11.53 -9.87
C GLU A 61 -0.29 10.84 -8.55
N LEU A 62 -0.95 9.72 -8.30
CA LEU A 62 -0.70 8.84 -7.16
C LEU A 62 -0.19 7.48 -7.67
N TRP A 63 1.08 7.21 -7.43
CA TRP A 63 1.71 5.95 -7.82
C TRP A 63 1.64 4.94 -6.68
N ILE A 64 0.98 3.81 -6.94
CA ILE A 64 0.81 2.72 -5.97
C ILE A 64 1.69 1.55 -6.37
N ILE A 65 2.66 1.20 -5.51
CA ILE A 65 3.44 -0.03 -5.65
C ILE A 65 2.74 -1.10 -4.82
N GLN A 66 2.00 -1.99 -5.49
CA GLN A 66 1.17 -3.01 -4.86
C GLN A 66 1.90 -4.35 -4.79
N VAL A 67 2.23 -4.78 -3.59
CA VAL A 67 2.91 -6.06 -3.31
C VAL A 67 1.90 -7.19 -3.12
N ASN A 68 0.79 -6.93 -2.41
CA ASN A 68 -0.23 -7.94 -2.14
C ASN A 68 -1.14 -8.13 -3.35
N PRO A 69 -1.30 -9.36 -3.87
CA PRO A 69 -2.17 -9.62 -5.00
C PRO A 69 -3.64 -9.41 -4.63
N GLN A 70 -4.43 -8.86 -5.57
CA GLN A 70 -5.89 -8.73 -5.40
C GLN A 70 -6.56 -10.10 -5.50
N GLU A 71 -6.10 -10.91 -6.44
CA GLU A 71 -6.66 -12.22 -6.72
C GLU A 71 -5.85 -13.35 -6.10
N PHE A 72 -6.51 -14.45 -5.84
CA PHE A 72 -5.92 -15.68 -5.33
C PHE A 72 -6.38 -16.82 -6.19
N GLU A 73 -5.44 -17.50 -6.83
CA GLU A 73 -5.75 -18.69 -7.61
C GLU A 73 -5.89 -19.92 -6.71
N GLY A 74 -6.96 -20.65 -6.88
CA GLY A 74 -7.27 -21.87 -6.13
C GLY A 74 -7.95 -21.60 -4.78
N GLU A 75 -8.04 -22.66 -3.96
CA GLU A 75 -8.66 -22.63 -2.63
C GLU A 75 -7.59 -22.65 -1.53
N PRO A 76 -7.60 -21.71 -0.59
CA PRO A 76 -6.70 -21.75 0.56
C PRO A 76 -7.18 -22.81 1.55
N THR A 77 -6.50 -23.96 1.62
CA THR A 77 -6.94 -25.12 2.39
C THR A 77 -6.20 -25.32 3.72
N THR A 78 -4.99 -24.77 3.87
CA THR A 78 -4.23 -24.87 5.12
C THR A 78 -4.40 -23.64 5.99
N SER A 79 -4.31 -23.80 7.32
CA SER A 79 -4.42 -22.69 8.27
C SER A 79 -3.42 -21.56 7.99
N GLU A 80 -2.21 -21.90 7.55
CA GLU A 80 -1.18 -20.94 7.18
C GLU A 80 -1.57 -20.11 5.96
N VAL A 81 -1.99 -20.76 4.89
CA VAL A 81 -2.41 -20.10 3.65
C VAL A 81 -3.68 -19.26 3.86
N ILE A 82 -4.62 -19.74 4.69
CA ILE A 82 -5.83 -19.00 5.08
C ILE A 82 -5.45 -17.73 5.87
N ALA A 83 -4.54 -17.85 6.83
CA ALA A 83 -4.08 -16.72 7.63
C ALA A 83 -3.35 -15.69 6.76
N ASP A 84 -2.51 -16.14 5.84
CA ASP A 84 -1.81 -15.27 4.89
C ASP A 84 -2.80 -14.54 3.98
N ARG A 85 -3.77 -15.25 3.39
CA ARG A 85 -4.80 -14.65 2.56
C ARG A 85 -5.65 -13.63 3.31
N ARG A 86 -5.98 -13.90 4.56
CA ARG A 86 -6.67 -12.93 5.42
C ARG A 86 -5.87 -11.63 5.56
N ASN A 87 -4.55 -11.72 5.77
CA ASN A 87 -3.69 -10.55 5.88
C ASN A 87 -3.63 -9.77 4.55
N GLU A 88 -3.49 -10.46 3.41
CA GLU A 88 -3.55 -9.84 2.08
C GLU A 88 -4.88 -9.10 1.85
N LEU A 89 -5.99 -9.73 2.16
CA LEU A 89 -7.32 -9.13 2.03
C LEU A 89 -7.49 -7.91 2.94
N SER A 90 -6.99 -7.97 4.17
CA SER A 90 -7.07 -6.84 5.11
C SER A 90 -6.35 -5.61 4.57
N GLY A 91 -5.14 -5.77 4.06
CA GLY A 91 -4.40 -4.67 3.42
C GLY A 91 -5.09 -4.15 2.15
N ASN A 92 -5.61 -5.05 1.33
CA ASN A 92 -6.28 -4.67 0.08
C ASN A 92 -7.63 -3.97 0.31
N ILE A 93 -8.36 -4.27 1.41
CA ILE A 93 -9.62 -3.59 1.72
C ILE A 93 -9.38 -2.09 1.92
N SER A 94 -8.41 -1.71 2.76
CA SER A 94 -8.07 -0.32 3.01
C SER A 94 -7.65 0.39 1.71
N LEU A 95 -6.73 -0.20 0.97
CA LEU A 95 -6.29 0.31 -0.33
C LEU A 95 -7.47 0.55 -1.28
N ASN A 96 -8.32 -0.45 -1.49
CA ASN A 96 -9.43 -0.35 -2.44
C ASN A 96 -10.47 0.70 -2.03
N GLN A 97 -10.72 0.87 -0.72
CA GLN A 97 -11.63 1.90 -0.22
C GLN A 97 -11.10 3.30 -0.48
N GLU A 98 -9.82 3.53 -0.20
CA GLU A 98 -9.20 4.83 -0.42
C GLU A 98 -9.11 5.18 -1.90
N LEU A 99 -8.64 4.27 -2.75
CA LEU A 99 -8.56 4.51 -4.20
C LEU A 99 -9.95 4.68 -4.83
N GLY A 100 -10.93 3.87 -4.43
CA GLY A 100 -12.31 4.02 -4.90
C GLY A 100 -12.96 5.35 -4.47
N PHE A 101 -12.53 5.94 -3.35
CA PHE A 101 -12.96 7.28 -2.98
C PHE A 101 -12.34 8.35 -3.88
N ILE A 102 -11.05 8.25 -4.19
CA ILE A 102 -10.36 9.17 -5.11
C ILE A 102 -11.01 9.11 -6.50
N GLU A 103 -11.24 7.91 -7.04
CA GLU A 103 -11.92 7.71 -8.32
C GLU A 103 -13.30 8.39 -8.34
N ARG A 104 -14.07 8.24 -7.25
CA ARG A 104 -15.38 8.90 -7.12
C ARG A 104 -15.29 10.42 -7.08
N VAL A 105 -14.28 10.98 -6.42
CA VAL A 105 -14.03 12.43 -6.43
C VAL A 105 -13.67 12.90 -7.83
N ASN A 106 -12.83 12.16 -8.55
CA ASN A 106 -12.50 12.44 -9.94
C ASN A 106 -13.76 12.48 -10.82
N ASP A 107 -14.66 11.48 -10.70
CA ASP A 107 -15.95 11.44 -11.43
C ASP A 107 -16.82 12.67 -11.09
N TRP A 108 -16.81 13.13 -9.85
CA TRP A 108 -17.57 14.31 -9.46
C TRP A 108 -16.99 15.60 -10.05
N ILE A 109 -15.68 15.72 -10.16
CA ILE A 109 -15.01 16.83 -10.83
C ILE A 109 -15.36 16.80 -12.33
N GLU A 110 -15.18 15.66 -13.00
CA GLU A 110 -15.43 15.49 -14.43
C GLU A 110 -16.90 15.72 -14.81
N SER A 111 -17.83 15.33 -13.93
CA SER A 111 -19.27 15.56 -14.12
C SER A 111 -19.75 16.96 -13.72
N GLY A 112 -18.84 17.84 -13.26
CA GLY A 112 -19.16 19.20 -12.82
C GLY A 112 -19.93 19.28 -11.49
N LYS A 113 -19.96 18.21 -10.71
CA LYS A 113 -20.55 18.21 -9.36
C LYS A 113 -19.65 18.86 -8.33
N LEU A 114 -18.34 18.79 -8.54
CA LEU A 114 -17.34 19.52 -7.78
C LEU A 114 -16.63 20.52 -8.68
N PRO A 115 -16.36 21.74 -8.21
CA PRO A 115 -15.69 22.77 -9.00
C PRO A 115 -14.21 22.41 -9.22
N ALA A 116 -13.75 22.41 -10.48
CA ALA A 116 -12.39 22.03 -10.87
C ALA A 116 -11.33 23.07 -10.45
N ASP A 117 -11.71 24.26 -10.03
CA ASP A 117 -10.83 25.30 -9.48
C ASP A 117 -10.57 25.12 -7.96
N GLU A 118 -11.41 24.36 -7.27
CA GLU A 118 -11.26 24.08 -5.83
C GLU A 118 -10.76 22.65 -5.56
N PHE A 119 -11.01 21.71 -6.48
CA PHE A 119 -10.68 20.30 -6.31
C PHE A 119 -9.72 19.83 -7.41
N VAL A 120 -8.67 19.14 -7.01
CA VAL A 120 -7.66 18.60 -7.92
C VAL A 120 -7.99 17.14 -8.26
N ARG A 121 -8.07 16.85 -9.56
CA ARG A 121 -8.13 15.47 -10.06
C ARG A 121 -6.79 14.78 -9.81
N THR A 122 -6.83 13.53 -9.35
CA THR A 122 -5.63 12.75 -9.07
C THR A 122 -5.68 11.44 -9.88
N ASP A 123 -4.74 11.25 -10.79
CA ASP A 123 -4.59 10.02 -11.55
C ASP A 123 -3.96 8.92 -10.72
N ILE A 124 -4.60 7.75 -10.70
CA ILE A 124 -4.11 6.58 -9.98
C ILE A 124 -3.32 5.69 -10.93
N ARG A 125 -2.04 5.46 -10.62
CA ARG A 125 -1.14 4.61 -11.37
C ARG A 125 -0.70 3.44 -10.51
N ARG A 126 -0.81 2.20 -11.02
CA ARG A 126 -0.49 0.98 -10.27
C ARG A 126 0.66 0.21 -10.88
N ILE A 127 1.65 -0.10 -10.04
CA ILE A 127 2.74 -1.03 -10.32
C ILE A 127 2.48 -2.26 -9.46
N GLU A 128 2.05 -3.34 -10.08
CA GLU A 128 1.75 -4.59 -9.38
C GLU A 128 2.93 -5.55 -9.48
N MET A 129 3.17 -6.31 -8.42
CA MET A 129 4.23 -7.33 -8.42
C MET A 129 3.99 -8.42 -9.49
N GLY A 130 2.72 -8.69 -9.82
CA GLY A 130 2.33 -9.62 -10.88
C GLY A 130 2.72 -11.08 -10.65
N LYS A 131 3.27 -11.39 -9.47
CA LYS A 131 3.67 -12.73 -9.06
C LYS A 131 3.34 -12.95 -7.59
N ARG A 132 2.74 -14.09 -7.29
CA ARG A 132 2.50 -14.51 -5.92
C ARG A 132 3.64 -15.40 -5.44
N PHE A 133 4.02 -15.21 -4.19
CA PHE A 133 4.99 -16.04 -3.49
C PHE A 133 4.29 -16.79 -2.35
N HIS A 134 4.87 -17.93 -1.96
CA HIS A 134 4.39 -18.66 -0.79
C HIS A 134 4.59 -17.82 0.48
N CYS A 135 3.69 -17.94 1.47
CA CYS A 135 3.72 -17.17 2.71
C CYS A 135 5.05 -17.27 3.47
N SER A 136 5.72 -18.43 3.41
CA SER A 136 7.04 -18.61 4.04
C SER A 136 8.13 -17.69 3.50
N THR A 137 7.99 -17.19 2.27
CA THR A 137 8.99 -16.28 1.68
C THR A 137 8.97 -14.90 2.29
N LYS A 138 7.93 -14.52 3.02
CA LYS A 138 7.83 -13.22 3.72
C LYS A 138 8.92 -13.04 4.80
N VAL A 139 9.48 -14.13 5.28
CA VAL A 139 10.58 -14.13 6.27
C VAL A 139 11.89 -14.68 5.68
N ASP A 140 11.91 -14.98 4.39
CA ASP A 140 13.10 -15.48 3.72
C ASP A 140 14.14 -14.36 3.56
N ARG A 141 15.37 -14.65 3.98
CA ARG A 141 16.52 -13.75 3.92
C ARG A 141 17.63 -14.25 3.02
N ASP A 142 17.34 -15.26 2.19
CA ASP A 142 18.32 -15.75 1.22
C ASP A 142 18.72 -14.64 0.25
N PRO A 143 20.02 -14.34 0.11
CA PRO A 143 20.48 -13.27 -0.77
C PRO A 143 20.11 -13.47 -2.24
N GLY A 144 20.04 -14.72 -2.71
CA GLY A 144 19.61 -15.04 -4.07
C GLY A 144 18.16 -14.65 -4.28
N PHE A 145 17.27 -15.10 -3.36
CA PHE A 145 15.85 -14.74 -3.38
C PHE A 145 15.63 -13.22 -3.34
N LEU A 146 16.36 -12.50 -2.48
CA LEU A 146 16.24 -11.04 -2.39
C LEU A 146 16.70 -10.33 -3.67
N ASN A 147 17.74 -10.84 -4.32
CA ASN A 147 18.18 -10.33 -5.62
C ASN A 147 17.14 -10.60 -6.72
N ASP A 148 16.53 -11.79 -6.75
CA ASP A 148 15.46 -12.13 -7.69
C ASP A 148 14.24 -11.21 -7.52
N LEU A 149 13.84 -10.91 -6.28
CA LEU A 149 12.78 -9.94 -6.00
C LEU A 149 13.13 -8.54 -6.50
N LYS A 150 14.37 -8.12 -6.33
CA LYS A 150 14.85 -6.82 -6.82
C LYS A 150 14.80 -6.73 -8.35
N GLU A 151 15.21 -7.77 -9.05
CA GLU A 151 15.13 -7.81 -10.52
C GLU A 151 13.68 -7.85 -11.00
N LEU A 152 12.80 -8.62 -10.34
CA LEU A 152 11.37 -8.59 -10.61
C LEU A 152 10.78 -7.18 -10.45
N GLY A 153 11.13 -6.48 -9.37
CA GLY A 153 10.68 -5.11 -9.16
C GLY A 153 11.15 -4.15 -10.26
N ARG A 154 12.42 -4.30 -10.72
CA ARG A 154 12.94 -3.51 -11.84
C ARG A 154 12.22 -3.80 -13.16
N GLU A 155 11.91 -5.07 -13.42
CA GLU A 155 11.16 -5.48 -14.60
C GLU A 155 9.76 -4.84 -14.59
N ARG A 156 9.01 -4.94 -13.48
CA ARG A 156 7.69 -4.35 -13.34
C ARG A 156 7.70 -2.83 -13.49
N ALA A 157 8.70 -2.17 -12.91
CA ALA A 157 8.85 -0.73 -13.06
C ALA A 157 9.14 -0.32 -14.51
N ARG A 158 9.98 -1.05 -15.24
CA ARG A 158 10.21 -0.81 -16.68
C ARG A 158 8.96 -1.01 -17.51
N GLU A 159 8.26 -2.13 -17.32
CA GLU A 159 7.00 -2.41 -18.02
C GLU A 159 5.94 -1.33 -17.77
N PHE A 160 5.92 -0.75 -16.58
CA PHE A 160 5.05 0.35 -16.24
C PHE A 160 5.45 1.63 -16.99
N LEU A 161 6.72 2.01 -16.91
CA LEU A 161 7.25 3.22 -17.54
C LEU A 161 7.18 3.16 -19.09
N ASP A 162 7.38 1.99 -19.69
CA ASP A 162 7.31 1.81 -21.14
C ASP A 162 5.87 1.92 -21.69
N LYS A 163 4.85 1.73 -20.84
CA LYS A 163 3.43 1.88 -21.22
C LYS A 163 2.91 3.31 -21.07
N GLU A 164 3.66 4.16 -20.37
CA GLU A 164 3.30 5.55 -20.18
C GLU A 164 3.54 6.32 -21.47
N PRO A 165 2.58 7.12 -21.94
CA PRO A 165 2.82 8.03 -23.04
C PRO A 165 3.93 9.01 -22.61
N SER A 166 4.94 9.17 -23.45
CA SER A 166 5.97 10.18 -23.24
C SER A 166 5.30 11.53 -23.04
N SER A 167 5.46 12.11 -21.86
CA SER A 167 5.04 13.49 -21.60
C SER A 167 6.04 14.38 -22.38
N ASP A 168 5.70 14.71 -23.62
CA ASP A 168 6.37 15.78 -24.40
C ASP A 168 5.76 17.14 -24.06
#